data_a2212c5a034977f4bc10ba685e434399
#
_entry.id   a2212c5a034977f4bc10ba685e434399
#
_cell.length_a   1.000
_cell.length_b   1.000
_cell.length_c   1.000
_cell.angle_alpha   90.00
_cell.angle_beta   90.00
_cell.angle_gamma   90.00
#
_symmetry.space_group_name_H-M   'P 1'
#
loop_
_entity.id
_entity.type
_entity.pdbx_description
1 polymer ?
#
loop_
_entity_poly.entity_id
_entity_poly.type
_entity_poly.pdbx_seq_one_letter_code
_entity_poly.pdbx_strand_id
1 'polypeptide(L)'
;MEMTDDERKLRLEFYKLEKYYRPLFDLYTENQSEYPEYHGATTIDSYLCYRPDVLILGYNPAHGKYHDWNKYGAHLVYTGERPLGIFEWGNANKNGAWYEMSKQVENSYPKNILEFLFKLAELRNWGGIETTNKKPSWGNHAENAIMKMNLYPIGTEDGETLRNLFTKTIAKNAVPYDNIFEDEWALRKHLVHKLHQFIDNYVKPKTILCLGKSTISDYTWGEYVPSNYDGVFVGKNYKNVVGVSRTGTWTNRAKNAAYLINDILG
;
A
#
# COMPACT_ATOMS: atom_id res chain seq x y z
N MET A 1 -15.36 16.58 14.84
CA MET A 1 -14.00 17.14 15.00
C MET A 1 -13.67 17.87 13.71
N GLU A 2 -13.32 19.13 13.78
CA GLU A 2 -12.93 19.87 12.58
C GLU A 2 -11.58 19.36 12.08
N MET A 3 -11.45 19.27 10.76
CA MET A 3 -10.23 18.86 10.07
C MET A 3 -9.16 19.95 10.20
N THR A 4 -7.95 19.56 10.56
CA THR A 4 -6.80 20.47 10.61
C THR A 4 -6.40 20.96 9.22
N ASP A 5 -5.65 22.06 9.16
CA ASP A 5 -5.15 22.58 7.87
C ASP A 5 -4.18 21.61 7.19
N ASP A 6 -3.37 20.88 7.96
CA ASP A 6 -2.48 19.83 7.44
C ASP A 6 -3.28 18.68 6.82
N GLU A 7 -4.38 18.26 7.44
CA GLU A 7 -5.25 17.21 6.89
C GLU A 7 -5.98 17.68 5.62
N ARG A 8 -6.43 18.95 5.58
CA ARG A 8 -7.03 19.53 4.36
C ARG A 8 -6.02 19.58 3.23
N LYS A 9 -4.79 20.00 3.53
CA LYS A 9 -3.69 20.04 2.56
C LYS A 9 -3.34 18.64 2.06
N LEU A 10 -3.22 17.67 2.96
CA LEU A 10 -2.95 16.28 2.61
C LEU A 10 -4.01 15.73 1.63
N ARG A 11 -5.30 15.98 1.90
CA ARG A 11 -6.39 15.55 1.01
C ARG A 11 -6.33 16.19 -0.36
N LEU A 12 -6.05 17.49 -0.42
CA LEU A 12 -5.89 18.21 -1.68
C LEU A 12 -4.75 17.62 -2.51
N GLU A 13 -3.61 17.36 -1.88
CA GLU A 13 -2.44 16.81 -2.57
C GLU A 13 -2.63 15.34 -2.96
N PHE A 14 -3.36 14.57 -2.16
CA PHE A 14 -3.77 13.22 -2.55
C PHE A 14 -4.67 13.24 -3.80
N TYR A 15 -5.62 14.15 -3.85
CA TYR A 15 -6.45 14.38 -5.04
C TYR A 15 -5.61 14.69 -6.28
N LYS A 16 -4.57 15.56 -6.14
CA LYS A 16 -3.65 15.87 -7.25
C LYS A 16 -2.85 14.65 -7.68
N LEU A 17 -2.41 13.81 -6.73
CA LEU A 17 -1.73 12.55 -7.04
C LEU A 17 -2.63 11.59 -7.82
N GLU A 18 -3.89 11.41 -7.40
CA GLU A 18 -4.85 10.59 -8.13
C GLU A 18 -5.15 11.15 -9.52
N LYS A 19 -5.33 12.47 -9.63
CA LYS A 19 -5.50 13.14 -10.92
C LYS A 19 -4.29 12.94 -11.84
N TYR A 20 -3.10 12.86 -11.27
CA TYR A 20 -1.88 12.56 -12.02
C TYR A 20 -1.86 11.14 -12.59
N TYR A 21 -2.34 10.14 -11.83
CA TYR A 21 -2.43 8.76 -12.31
C TYR A 21 -3.63 8.50 -13.24
N ARG A 22 -4.66 9.34 -13.18
CA ARG A 22 -5.92 9.17 -13.91
C ARG A 22 -5.74 8.88 -15.40
N PRO A 23 -4.91 9.59 -16.19
CA PRO A 23 -4.75 9.31 -17.61
C PRO A 23 -4.28 7.88 -17.90
N LEU A 24 -3.47 7.31 -17.00
CA LEU A 24 -3.01 5.92 -17.15
C LEU A 24 -4.14 4.92 -16.82
N PHE A 25 -4.99 5.23 -15.84
CA PHE A 25 -6.16 4.41 -15.53
C PHE A 25 -7.18 4.45 -16.68
N ASP A 26 -7.44 5.63 -17.21
CA ASP A 26 -8.37 5.84 -18.33
C ASP A 26 -7.87 5.10 -19.58
N LEU A 27 -6.59 5.18 -19.90
CA LEU A 27 -5.98 4.41 -20.99
C LEU A 27 -6.29 2.91 -20.89
N TYR A 28 -6.07 2.31 -19.71
CA TYR A 28 -6.30 0.88 -19.53
C TYR A 28 -7.78 0.51 -19.46
N THR A 29 -8.61 1.37 -18.90
CA THR A 29 -10.05 1.16 -18.80
C THR A 29 -10.73 1.25 -20.16
N GLU A 30 -10.38 2.26 -20.96
CA GLU A 30 -10.97 2.49 -22.28
C GLU A 30 -10.50 1.45 -23.30
N ASN A 31 -9.32 0.87 -23.10
CA ASN A 31 -8.72 -0.12 -24.00
C ASN A 31 -8.60 -1.50 -23.35
N GLN A 32 -9.61 -1.93 -22.59
CA GLN A 32 -9.60 -3.18 -21.83
C GLN A 32 -9.28 -4.41 -22.70
N SER A 33 -9.75 -4.45 -23.96
CA SER A 33 -9.44 -5.54 -24.89
C SER A 33 -7.96 -5.63 -25.25
N GLU A 34 -7.25 -4.50 -25.21
CA GLU A 34 -5.81 -4.43 -25.45
C GLU A 34 -5.00 -4.68 -24.17
N TYR A 35 -5.56 -4.35 -23.02
CA TYR A 35 -4.93 -4.47 -21.71
C TYR A 35 -5.74 -5.36 -20.76
N PRO A 36 -5.98 -6.63 -21.12
CA PRO A 36 -6.78 -7.55 -20.31
C PRO A 36 -6.15 -7.88 -18.95
N GLU A 37 -4.88 -7.54 -18.78
CA GLU A 37 -4.12 -7.71 -17.54
C GLU A 37 -4.47 -6.65 -16.48
N TYR A 38 -5.08 -5.54 -16.90
CA TYR A 38 -5.51 -4.47 -16.00
C TYR A 38 -6.82 -4.83 -15.29
N HIS A 39 -6.79 -4.80 -13.96
CA HIS A 39 -7.91 -5.18 -13.09
C HIS A 39 -8.44 -4.02 -12.24
N GLY A 40 -8.20 -2.78 -12.64
CA GLY A 40 -8.63 -1.59 -11.91
C GLY A 40 -7.49 -0.87 -11.19
N ALA A 41 -7.83 0.13 -10.41
CA ALA A 41 -6.85 0.97 -9.72
C ALA A 41 -7.22 1.18 -8.26
N THR A 42 -6.23 1.15 -7.37
CA THR A 42 -6.37 1.48 -5.96
C THR A 42 -5.10 2.13 -5.43
N THR A 43 -5.18 3.41 -5.08
CA THR A 43 -4.04 4.16 -4.54
C THR A 43 -3.90 3.94 -3.03
N ILE A 44 -5.01 3.96 -2.30
CA ILE A 44 -5.04 3.85 -0.84
C ILE A 44 -6.06 2.79 -0.39
N ASP A 45 -5.68 2.00 0.61
CA ASP A 45 -6.50 0.94 1.21
C ASP A 45 -6.85 1.22 2.69
N SER A 46 -6.73 2.47 3.15
CA SER A 46 -6.99 2.86 4.53
C SER A 46 -7.44 4.31 4.61
N TYR A 47 -7.65 4.83 5.82
CA TYR A 47 -7.78 6.27 6.01
C TYR A 47 -6.51 7.00 5.56
N LEU A 48 -6.71 8.17 4.98
CA LEU A 48 -5.64 9.10 4.70
C LEU A 48 -5.25 9.82 6.00
N CYS A 49 -4.04 9.53 6.50
CA CYS A 49 -3.55 10.03 7.78
C CYS A 49 -2.36 10.96 7.58
N TYR A 50 -2.35 12.08 8.32
CA TYR A 50 -1.18 12.95 8.42
C TYR A 50 -0.26 12.43 9.52
N ARG A 51 1.01 12.23 9.21
CA ARG A 51 2.03 11.68 10.11
C ARG A 51 1.65 10.35 10.79
N PRO A 52 1.25 9.34 10.02
CA PRO A 52 1.03 8.03 10.62
C PRO A 52 2.34 7.50 11.23
N ASP A 53 2.25 6.69 12.27
CA ASP A 53 3.42 6.00 12.82
C ASP A 53 4.00 5.05 11.78
N VAL A 54 3.15 4.34 11.04
CA VAL A 54 3.57 3.45 9.95
C VAL A 54 2.74 3.67 8.70
N LEU A 55 3.44 3.89 7.58
CA LEU A 55 2.88 3.77 6.25
C LEU A 55 3.23 2.38 5.70
N ILE A 56 2.22 1.56 5.44
CA ILE A 56 2.39 0.25 4.78
C ILE A 56 2.27 0.44 3.27
N LEU A 57 3.30 0.03 2.51
CA LEU A 57 3.30 0.03 1.06
C LEU A 57 3.18 -1.39 0.51
N GLY A 58 2.08 -1.69 -0.18
CA GLY A 58 1.95 -2.82 -1.09
C GLY A 58 2.66 -2.54 -2.42
N TYR A 59 3.01 -3.58 -3.21
CA TYR A 59 3.61 -3.37 -4.53
C TYR A 59 2.58 -2.81 -5.50
N ASN A 60 1.52 -3.56 -5.70
CA ASN A 60 0.34 -3.17 -6.47
C ASN A 60 -0.90 -3.87 -5.89
N PRO A 61 -2.11 -3.37 -6.16
CA PRO A 61 -3.31 -4.10 -5.80
C PRO A 61 -3.36 -5.41 -6.59
N ALA A 62 -3.16 -6.55 -5.92
CA ALA A 62 -3.29 -7.87 -6.53
C ALA A 62 -4.77 -8.23 -6.58
N HIS A 63 -5.39 -8.04 -7.73
CA HIS A 63 -6.81 -8.31 -7.94
C HIS A 63 -6.96 -9.52 -8.86
N GLY A 64 -7.61 -10.55 -8.37
CA GLY A 64 -8.04 -11.68 -9.21
C GLY A 64 -9.07 -11.23 -10.26
N LYS A 65 -9.16 -11.96 -11.37
CA LYS A 65 -10.02 -11.68 -12.55
C LYS A 65 -11.52 -11.43 -12.28
N TYR A 66 -11.98 -11.53 -11.03
CA TYR A 66 -13.39 -11.56 -10.68
C TYR A 66 -13.87 -10.37 -9.82
N HIS A 67 -13.04 -9.36 -9.60
CA HIS A 67 -13.45 -8.20 -8.82
C HIS A 67 -13.85 -7.03 -9.74
N ASP A 68 -15.10 -6.62 -9.65
CA ASP A 68 -15.61 -5.42 -10.29
C ASP A 68 -15.13 -4.18 -9.51
N TRP A 69 -13.90 -3.80 -9.78
CA TRP A 69 -13.20 -2.70 -9.10
C TRP A 69 -13.69 -1.32 -9.51
N ASN A 70 -14.40 -1.20 -10.62
CA ASN A 70 -15.11 0.03 -10.98
C ASN A 70 -16.12 0.43 -9.89
N LYS A 71 -16.48 -0.52 -9.02
CA LYS A 71 -17.43 -0.31 -7.94
C LYS A 71 -16.78 0.11 -6.61
N TYR A 72 -15.48 -0.14 -6.39
CA TYR A 72 -14.78 0.01 -5.11
C TYR A 72 -13.41 0.71 -5.20
N GLY A 73 -12.94 1.03 -6.40
CA GLY A 73 -11.64 1.69 -6.64
C GLY A 73 -11.65 3.17 -6.26
N ALA A 74 -10.73 3.93 -6.78
CA ALA A 74 -10.42 5.35 -6.53
C ALA A 74 -11.59 6.30 -6.18
N HIS A 75 -12.83 5.90 -6.40
CA HIS A 75 -14.03 6.66 -6.08
C HIS A 75 -14.23 6.96 -4.59
N LEU A 76 -13.72 6.13 -3.67
CA LEU A 76 -13.97 6.32 -2.22
C LEU A 76 -13.32 7.59 -1.67
N VAL A 77 -12.20 8.01 -2.22
CA VAL A 77 -11.54 9.25 -1.80
C VAL A 77 -12.10 10.46 -2.56
N TYR A 78 -12.58 10.23 -3.77
CA TYR A 78 -13.05 11.27 -4.69
C TYR A 78 -14.40 11.87 -4.31
N THR A 79 -15.29 11.07 -3.68
CA THR A 79 -16.64 11.50 -3.30
C THR A 79 -16.68 12.36 -2.05
N GLY A 80 -15.55 12.61 -1.40
CA GLY A 80 -15.48 13.29 -0.11
C GLY A 80 -15.88 12.39 1.07
N GLU A 81 -16.26 11.14 0.79
CA GLU A 81 -16.48 10.15 1.83
C GLU A 81 -15.14 9.78 2.48
N ARG A 82 -15.17 9.58 3.78
CA ARG A 82 -14.00 9.14 4.52
C ARG A 82 -13.65 7.72 4.07
N PRO A 83 -12.44 7.46 3.53
CA PRO A 83 -12.04 6.09 3.22
C PRO A 83 -12.11 5.24 4.48
N LEU A 84 -12.49 3.99 4.33
CA LEU A 84 -12.56 3.06 5.46
C LEU A 84 -11.18 2.87 6.09
N GLY A 85 -11.12 2.78 7.41
CA GLY A 85 -9.91 2.38 8.12
C GLY A 85 -9.46 1.00 7.65
N ILE A 86 -8.17 0.71 7.78
CA ILE A 86 -7.59 -0.56 7.33
C ILE A 86 -8.34 -1.79 7.87
N PHE A 87 -8.96 -1.65 9.06
CA PHE A 87 -9.75 -2.71 9.67
C PHE A 87 -11.22 -2.69 9.24
N GLU A 88 -11.79 -1.51 8.99
CA GLU A 88 -13.16 -1.35 8.50
C GLU A 88 -13.29 -1.74 7.03
N TRP A 89 -12.27 -1.48 6.21
CA TRP A 89 -12.25 -1.87 4.80
C TRP A 89 -12.45 -3.38 4.64
N GLY A 90 -11.82 -4.17 5.49
CA GLY A 90 -12.02 -5.60 5.54
C GLY A 90 -13.45 -6.01 5.93
N ASN A 91 -14.18 -5.21 6.71
CA ASN A 91 -15.56 -5.48 7.12
C ASN A 91 -16.60 -5.05 6.08
N ALA A 92 -16.34 -4.00 5.32
CA ALA A 92 -17.25 -3.49 4.29
C ALA A 92 -17.29 -4.38 3.04
N ASN A 93 -16.28 -5.21 2.84
CA ASN A 93 -16.26 -6.14 1.72
C ASN A 93 -17.18 -7.33 2.05
N LYS A 94 -18.23 -7.57 1.24
CA LYS A 94 -19.20 -8.65 1.46
C LYS A 94 -18.59 -10.06 1.54
N ASN A 95 -17.31 -10.20 1.19
CA ASN A 95 -16.55 -11.45 1.25
C ASN A 95 -15.78 -11.66 2.56
N GLY A 96 -16.09 -10.89 3.58
CA GLY A 96 -15.48 -10.99 4.89
C GLY A 96 -14.37 -9.96 5.14
N ALA A 97 -14.24 -9.57 6.40
CA ALA A 97 -13.14 -8.75 6.87
C ALA A 97 -11.80 -9.41 6.55
N TRP A 98 -10.75 -8.63 6.36
CA TRP A 98 -9.38 -9.17 6.26
C TRP A 98 -9.09 -10.22 7.34
N TYR A 99 -9.63 -10.02 8.54
CA TYR A 99 -9.55 -10.96 9.64
C TYR A 99 -10.32 -12.26 9.37
N GLU A 100 -11.53 -12.20 8.82
CA GLU A 100 -12.32 -13.38 8.47
C GLU A 100 -11.74 -14.09 7.24
N MET A 101 -11.24 -13.35 6.26
CA MET A 101 -10.48 -13.90 5.14
C MET A 101 -9.22 -14.62 5.60
N SER A 102 -8.53 -14.13 6.62
CA SER A 102 -7.35 -14.80 7.18
C SER A 102 -7.68 -16.11 7.88
N LYS A 103 -8.93 -16.30 8.34
CA LYS A 103 -9.41 -17.54 8.96
C LYS A 103 -9.96 -18.55 7.95
N GLN A 104 -10.55 -18.07 6.85
CA GLN A 104 -11.29 -18.91 5.90
C GLN A 104 -10.47 -19.33 4.69
N VAL A 105 -9.42 -18.59 4.38
CA VAL A 105 -8.59 -18.82 3.19
C VAL A 105 -7.15 -19.01 3.61
N GLU A 106 -6.48 -19.95 2.99
CA GLU A 106 -5.02 -20.12 3.03
C GLU A 106 -4.26 -18.89 2.48
N ASN A 107 -4.95 -17.76 2.27
CA ASN A 107 -4.36 -16.55 1.78
C ASN A 107 -3.49 -15.91 2.87
N SER A 108 -2.20 -16.13 2.74
CA SER A 108 -1.19 -15.68 3.68
C SER A 108 -1.04 -14.14 3.74
N TYR A 109 -1.53 -13.40 2.74
CA TYR A 109 -1.28 -11.95 2.65
C TYR A 109 -1.99 -11.14 3.75
N PRO A 110 -3.33 -11.19 3.90
CA PRO A 110 -4.01 -10.48 4.98
C PRO A 110 -3.59 -10.96 6.36
N LYS A 111 -3.41 -12.29 6.53
CA LYS A 111 -2.98 -12.88 7.79
C LYS A 111 -1.65 -12.29 8.28
N ASN A 112 -0.69 -12.16 7.40
CA ASN A 112 0.65 -11.68 7.80
C ASN A 112 0.69 -10.18 8.07
N ILE A 113 -0.14 -9.38 7.40
CA ILE A 113 -0.30 -7.97 7.76
C ILE A 113 -0.94 -7.87 9.15
N LEU A 114 -1.95 -8.68 9.45
CA LEU A 114 -2.55 -8.72 10.78
C LEU A 114 -1.54 -9.15 11.86
N GLU A 115 -0.72 -10.16 11.62
CA GLU A 115 0.33 -10.58 12.54
C GLU A 115 1.35 -9.46 12.83
N PHE A 116 1.73 -8.70 11.79
CA PHE A 116 2.54 -7.49 11.96
C PHE A 116 1.84 -6.46 12.84
N LEU A 117 0.58 -6.14 12.52
CA LEU A 117 -0.18 -5.12 13.23
C LEU A 117 -0.45 -5.50 14.68
N PHE A 118 -0.82 -6.76 14.95
CA PHE A 118 -1.01 -7.27 16.32
C PHE A 118 0.27 -7.17 17.13
N LYS A 119 1.40 -7.59 16.53
CA LYS A 119 2.67 -7.54 17.25
C LYS A 119 3.12 -6.11 17.53
N LEU A 120 2.97 -5.22 16.56
CA LEU A 120 3.33 -3.82 16.75
C LEU A 120 2.42 -3.15 17.81
N ALA A 121 1.13 -3.39 17.80
CA ALA A 121 0.20 -2.85 18.78
C ALA A 121 0.49 -3.36 20.19
N GLU A 122 0.86 -4.64 20.34
CA GLU A 122 1.33 -5.21 21.61
C GLU A 122 2.57 -4.46 22.12
N LEU A 123 3.59 -4.29 21.28
CA LEU A 123 4.84 -3.62 21.62
C LEU A 123 4.64 -2.14 21.97
N ARG A 124 3.70 -1.47 21.31
CA ARG A 124 3.40 -0.04 21.50
C ARG A 124 2.34 0.23 22.57
N ASN A 125 1.80 -0.80 23.22
CA ASN A 125 0.69 -0.66 24.17
C ASN A 125 -0.48 0.16 23.60
N TRP A 126 -0.81 -0.04 22.33
CA TRP A 126 -1.93 0.64 21.67
C TRP A 126 -3.28 0.11 22.13
N GLY A 127 -3.47 -0.10 23.38
CA GLY A 127 -4.62 -0.56 24.14
C GLY A 127 -5.82 -1.11 23.37
N GLY A 128 -6.41 -2.22 23.90
CA GLY A 128 -7.68 -2.75 23.40
C GLY A 128 -7.58 -3.84 22.34
N ILE A 129 -6.49 -4.61 22.29
CA ILE A 129 -6.49 -5.86 21.54
C ILE A 129 -7.17 -6.91 22.43
N GLU A 130 -8.46 -6.94 22.43
CA GLU A 130 -9.17 -8.11 22.91
C GLU A 130 -9.04 -9.21 21.86
N THR A 131 -8.11 -10.12 22.09
CA THR A 131 -7.96 -11.36 21.32
C THR A 131 -9.11 -12.36 21.59
N THR A 132 -10.01 -12.03 22.46
CA THR A 132 -11.19 -12.83 22.80
C THR A 132 -12.31 -12.56 21.82
N ASN A 133 -12.51 -13.50 20.92
CA ASN A 133 -13.74 -13.69 20.16
C ASN A 133 -14.14 -12.60 19.17
N LYS A 134 -13.60 -12.65 17.98
CA LYS A 134 -14.26 -12.27 16.73
C LYS A 134 -13.93 -10.95 16.06
N LYS A 135 -13.46 -9.92 16.72
CA LYS A 135 -12.96 -8.70 16.05
C LYS A 135 -11.93 -8.04 16.97
N PRO A 136 -10.70 -7.78 16.51
CA PRO A 136 -9.83 -6.90 17.26
C PRO A 136 -10.49 -5.52 17.31
N SER A 137 -10.87 -5.08 18.48
CA SER A 137 -11.26 -3.68 18.69
C SER A 137 -9.96 -2.88 18.79
N TRP A 138 -9.49 -2.41 17.67
CA TRP A 138 -8.40 -1.43 17.67
C TRP A 138 -8.97 -0.12 18.19
N GLY A 139 -8.36 0.43 19.21
CA GLY A 139 -8.72 1.77 19.64
C GLY A 139 -8.51 2.78 18.49
N ASN A 140 -9.23 3.91 18.54
CA ASN A 140 -9.10 5.01 17.57
C ASN A 140 -7.64 5.43 17.30
N HIS A 141 -6.73 5.14 18.23
CA HIS A 141 -5.32 5.45 18.09
C HIS A 141 -4.65 4.61 16.99
N ALA A 142 -4.88 3.30 16.94
CA ALA A 142 -4.27 2.42 15.94
C ALA A 142 -4.78 2.76 14.52
N GLU A 143 -6.04 3.11 14.36
CA GLU A 143 -6.63 3.53 13.08
C GLU A 143 -5.95 4.79 12.50
N ASN A 144 -5.55 5.72 13.36
CA ASN A 144 -4.86 6.93 12.94
C ASN A 144 -3.33 6.77 12.87
N ALA A 145 -2.80 5.72 13.49
CA ALA A 145 -1.35 5.46 13.49
C ALA A 145 -0.88 4.69 12.25
N ILE A 146 -1.79 4.02 11.54
CA ILE A 146 -1.46 3.15 10.41
C ILE A 146 -2.17 3.66 9.15
N MET A 147 -1.39 3.82 8.09
CA MET A 147 -1.87 4.11 6.74
C MET A 147 -1.38 3.04 5.77
N LYS A 148 -2.20 2.64 4.79
CA LYS A 148 -1.81 1.68 3.77
C LYS A 148 -2.07 2.22 2.37
N MET A 149 -1.06 2.15 1.52
CA MET A 149 -1.08 2.53 0.11
C MET A 149 -0.46 1.44 -0.77
N ASN A 150 -0.61 1.58 -2.06
CA ASN A 150 0.11 0.80 -3.05
C ASN A 150 1.19 1.64 -3.73
N LEU A 151 2.37 1.05 -3.96
CA LEU A 151 3.49 1.70 -4.65
C LEU A 151 3.10 2.03 -6.09
N TYR A 152 2.41 1.09 -6.73
CA TYR A 152 1.77 1.27 -8.02
C TYR A 152 0.26 1.12 -7.84
N PRO A 153 -0.55 2.14 -8.14
CA PRO A 153 -1.99 2.09 -7.93
C PRO A 153 -2.76 1.28 -9.00
N ILE A 154 -2.06 0.50 -9.80
CA ILE A 154 -2.57 -0.26 -10.94
C ILE A 154 -2.72 -1.72 -10.54
N GLY A 155 -3.96 -2.22 -10.57
CA GLY A 155 -4.32 -3.59 -10.24
C GLY A 155 -4.00 -4.55 -11.38
N THR A 156 -3.21 -5.58 -11.07
CA THR A 156 -2.92 -6.73 -11.93
C THR A 156 -2.86 -7.98 -11.06
N GLU A 157 -2.76 -9.16 -11.68
CA GLU A 157 -2.66 -10.43 -10.94
C GLU A 157 -1.42 -10.44 -10.01
N ASP A 158 -0.28 -9.96 -10.50
CA ASP A 158 0.97 -9.86 -9.75
C ASP A 158 1.90 -8.75 -10.27
N GLY A 159 3.09 -8.65 -9.68
CA GLY A 159 4.08 -7.63 -10.06
C GLY A 159 4.79 -7.90 -11.38
N GLU A 160 4.84 -9.15 -11.86
CA GLU A 160 5.38 -9.47 -13.18
C GLU A 160 4.42 -9.04 -14.27
N THR A 161 3.15 -9.34 -14.09
CA THR A 161 2.06 -8.89 -14.96
C THR A 161 2.01 -7.37 -15.06
N LEU A 162 2.24 -6.65 -13.95
CA LEU A 162 2.34 -5.19 -13.95
C LEU A 162 3.51 -4.69 -14.82
N ARG A 163 4.69 -5.29 -14.70
CA ARG A 163 5.85 -4.91 -15.53
C ARG A 163 5.59 -5.17 -17.01
N ASN A 164 4.99 -6.31 -17.34
CA ASN A 164 4.60 -6.64 -18.72
C ASN A 164 3.58 -5.64 -19.28
N LEU A 165 2.62 -5.21 -18.47
CA LEU A 165 1.64 -4.18 -18.83
C LEU A 165 2.35 -2.85 -19.16
N PHE A 166 3.31 -2.41 -18.36
CA PHE A 166 4.09 -1.20 -18.64
C PHE A 166 4.97 -1.33 -19.88
N THR A 167 5.66 -2.47 -20.06
CA THR A 167 6.45 -2.75 -21.26
C THR A 167 5.59 -2.64 -22.53
N LYS A 168 4.41 -3.23 -22.51
CA LYS A 168 3.44 -3.18 -23.62
C LYS A 168 2.96 -1.75 -23.89
N THR A 169 2.70 -0.98 -22.83
CA THR A 169 2.25 0.42 -22.95
C THR A 169 3.33 1.29 -23.61
N ILE A 170 4.59 1.10 -23.22
CA ILE A 170 5.74 1.82 -23.83
C ILE A 170 5.94 1.41 -25.28
N ALA A 171 5.92 0.10 -25.58
CA ALA A 171 6.10 -0.40 -26.95
C ALA A 171 5.04 0.14 -27.93
N LYS A 172 3.85 0.48 -27.44
CA LYS A 172 2.77 1.11 -28.20
C LYS A 172 2.85 2.64 -28.28
N ASN A 173 3.84 3.27 -27.63
CA ASN A 173 3.91 4.72 -27.44
C ASN A 173 2.61 5.30 -26.83
N ALA A 174 1.97 4.55 -25.94
CA ALA A 174 0.66 4.88 -25.39
C ALA A 174 0.74 5.49 -23.98
N VAL A 175 1.94 5.73 -23.44
CA VAL A 175 2.12 6.32 -22.11
C VAL A 175 1.54 7.74 -22.11
N PRO A 176 0.55 8.06 -21.25
CA PRO A 176 -0.18 9.34 -21.33
C PRO A 176 0.53 10.46 -20.55
N TYR A 177 1.86 10.52 -20.63
CA TYR A 177 2.68 11.56 -20.03
C TYR A 177 3.59 12.18 -21.10
N ASP A 178 3.95 13.45 -20.94
CA ASP A 178 4.83 14.17 -21.88
C ASP A 178 6.27 13.64 -21.92
N ASN A 179 6.63 12.77 -20.96
CA ASN A 179 7.95 12.18 -20.88
C ASN A 179 8.08 10.99 -21.85
N ILE A 180 9.27 10.87 -22.46
CA ILE A 180 9.66 9.66 -23.20
C ILE A 180 10.27 8.68 -22.20
N PHE A 181 9.80 7.44 -22.20
CA PHE A 181 10.32 6.36 -21.36
C PHE A 181 11.01 5.32 -22.22
N GLU A 182 12.29 5.08 -21.95
CA GLU A 182 13.11 4.13 -22.69
C GLU A 182 12.67 2.68 -22.41
N ASP A 183 12.25 2.40 -21.17
CA ASP A 183 11.83 1.09 -20.70
C ASP A 183 10.82 1.17 -19.57
N GLU A 184 10.30 0.02 -19.14
CA GLU A 184 9.32 -0.09 -18.05
C GLU A 184 9.90 0.36 -16.70
N TRP A 185 11.22 0.25 -16.52
CA TRP A 185 11.87 0.72 -15.30
C TRP A 185 11.87 2.24 -15.20
N ALA A 186 12.09 2.94 -16.32
CA ALA A 186 11.99 4.40 -16.37
C ALA A 186 10.58 4.89 -16.03
N LEU A 187 9.55 4.22 -16.56
CA LEU A 187 8.15 4.52 -16.19
C LEU A 187 7.87 4.24 -14.72
N ARG A 188 8.31 3.09 -14.19
CA ARG A 188 8.16 2.75 -12.76
C ARG A 188 8.83 3.80 -11.86
N LYS A 189 10.07 4.18 -12.17
CA LYS A 189 10.78 5.23 -11.43
C LYS A 189 9.99 6.54 -11.42
N HIS A 190 9.44 6.92 -12.56
CA HIS A 190 8.66 8.14 -12.67
C HIS A 190 7.42 8.12 -11.78
N LEU A 191 6.66 7.02 -11.78
CA LEU A 191 5.48 6.87 -10.92
C LEU A 191 5.85 6.85 -9.44
N VAL A 192 6.90 6.10 -9.06
CA VAL A 192 7.40 6.04 -7.68
C VAL A 192 7.92 7.40 -7.22
N HIS A 193 8.60 8.15 -8.08
CA HIS A 193 9.06 9.50 -7.74
C HIS A 193 7.90 10.45 -7.38
N LYS A 194 6.78 10.36 -8.11
CA LYS A 194 5.57 11.12 -7.76
C LYS A 194 5.00 10.71 -6.41
N LEU A 195 5.00 9.41 -6.11
CA LEU A 195 4.57 8.92 -4.81
C LEU A 195 5.52 9.37 -3.68
N HIS A 196 6.85 9.34 -3.91
CA HIS A 196 7.83 9.87 -2.95
C HIS A 196 7.56 11.33 -2.61
N GLN A 197 7.38 12.20 -3.64
CA GLN A 197 7.05 13.60 -3.43
C GLN A 197 5.80 13.79 -2.55
N PHE A 198 4.78 12.96 -2.77
CA PHE A 198 3.57 12.98 -1.95
C PHE A 198 3.83 12.51 -0.52
N ILE A 199 4.52 11.37 -0.34
CA ILE A 199 4.81 10.81 0.97
C ILE A 199 5.68 11.76 1.80
N ASP A 200 6.77 12.25 1.23
CA ASP A 200 7.77 13.06 1.95
C ASP A 200 7.26 14.45 2.31
N ASN A 201 6.46 15.06 1.42
CA ASN A 201 6.00 16.43 1.63
C ASN A 201 4.68 16.52 2.39
N TYR A 202 3.81 15.50 2.29
CA TYR A 202 2.43 15.62 2.77
C TYR A 202 2.03 14.53 3.75
N VAL A 203 2.35 13.26 3.54
CA VAL A 203 2.04 12.19 4.50
C VAL A 203 2.97 12.24 5.70
N LYS A 204 4.29 12.31 5.47
CA LYS A 204 5.36 12.40 6.48
C LYS A 204 5.28 11.29 7.52
N PRO A 205 5.24 10.01 7.12
CA PRO A 205 5.16 8.91 8.07
C PRO A 205 6.43 8.83 8.91
N LYS A 206 6.32 8.35 10.16
CA LYS A 206 7.51 8.11 10.99
C LYS A 206 8.30 6.92 10.45
N THR A 207 7.60 5.89 9.95
CA THR A 207 8.21 4.69 9.37
C THR A 207 7.41 4.20 8.17
N ILE A 208 8.10 3.61 7.20
CA ILE A 208 7.50 3.00 6.02
C ILE A 208 7.79 1.50 6.03
N LEU A 209 6.75 0.67 5.93
CA LEU A 209 6.85 -0.78 5.77
C LEU A 209 6.54 -1.18 4.34
N CYS A 210 7.54 -1.62 3.60
CA CYS A 210 7.42 -2.17 2.25
C CYS A 210 7.12 -3.67 2.29
N LEU A 211 5.99 -4.10 1.73
CA LEU A 211 5.56 -5.50 1.68
C LEU A 211 6.17 -6.22 0.47
N GLY A 212 7.31 -6.83 0.67
CA GLY A 212 8.05 -7.60 -0.34
C GLY A 212 9.36 -6.93 -0.78
N LYS A 213 10.30 -7.78 -1.27
CA LYS A 213 11.59 -7.30 -1.78
C LYS A 213 11.45 -6.35 -2.97
N SER A 214 10.51 -6.61 -3.86
CA SER A 214 10.27 -5.74 -5.03
C SER A 214 9.80 -4.35 -4.57
N THR A 215 8.94 -4.27 -3.54
CA THR A 215 8.45 -3.00 -3.02
C THR A 215 9.57 -2.15 -2.44
N ILE A 216 10.40 -2.72 -1.55
CA ILE A 216 11.53 -1.96 -0.99
C ILE A 216 12.57 -1.64 -2.06
N SER A 217 12.84 -2.56 -2.99
CA SER A 217 13.79 -2.32 -4.09
C SER A 217 13.37 -1.13 -4.95
N ASP A 218 12.12 -1.09 -5.38
CA ASP A 218 11.62 0.00 -6.22
C ASP A 218 11.50 1.31 -5.43
N TYR A 219 11.06 1.24 -4.17
CA TYR A 219 10.95 2.41 -3.31
C TYR A 219 12.30 3.04 -2.96
N THR A 220 13.35 2.24 -2.76
CA THR A 220 14.69 2.72 -2.39
C THR A 220 15.69 2.74 -3.57
N TRP A 221 15.22 2.55 -4.79
CA TRP A 221 16.06 2.44 -5.99
C TRP A 221 17.14 1.34 -5.89
N GLY A 222 16.80 0.23 -5.22
CA GLY A 222 17.73 -0.87 -4.95
C GLY A 222 18.66 -0.63 -3.75
N GLU A 223 18.56 0.52 -3.09
CA GLU A 223 19.43 0.89 -1.97
C GLU A 223 18.89 0.39 -0.63
N TYR A 224 18.99 -0.90 -0.37
CA TYR A 224 18.61 -1.54 0.89
C TYR A 224 19.60 -2.64 1.28
N VAL A 225 19.64 -2.96 2.57
CA VAL A 225 20.48 -4.02 3.14
C VAL A 225 19.67 -4.93 4.06
N PRO A 226 20.11 -6.18 4.29
CA PRO A 226 19.50 -7.03 5.32
C PRO A 226 19.64 -6.37 6.70
N SER A 227 18.61 -6.52 7.53
CA SER A 227 18.67 -6.18 8.95
C SER A 227 19.18 -7.36 9.80
N ASN A 228 19.26 -7.18 11.10
CA ASN A 228 19.57 -8.27 12.05
C ASN A 228 18.39 -9.26 12.21
N TYR A 229 17.24 -8.97 11.66
CA TYR A 229 16.05 -9.84 11.70
C TYR A 229 15.89 -10.61 10.40
N ASP A 230 15.67 -11.94 10.49
CA ASP A 230 15.49 -12.77 9.29
C ASP A 230 14.38 -12.26 8.38
N GLY A 231 14.71 -12.11 7.11
CA GLY A 231 13.79 -11.71 6.06
C GLY A 231 13.31 -10.26 6.14
N VAL A 232 13.95 -9.43 7.00
CA VAL A 232 13.69 -8.00 7.13
C VAL A 232 14.87 -7.20 6.60
N PHE A 233 14.57 -6.11 5.90
CA PHE A 233 15.53 -5.23 5.24
C PHE A 233 15.35 -3.79 5.72
N VAL A 234 16.38 -2.98 5.59
CA VAL A 234 16.36 -1.53 5.86
C VAL A 234 16.88 -0.76 4.67
N GLY A 235 16.31 0.38 4.40
CA GLY A 235 16.81 1.27 3.36
C GLY A 235 18.18 1.83 3.78
N LYS A 236 19.17 1.76 2.88
CA LYS A 236 20.55 2.19 3.16
C LYS A 236 20.63 3.69 3.41
N ASN A 237 19.98 4.48 2.57
CA ASN A 237 19.89 5.94 2.68
C ASN A 237 18.51 6.42 3.21
N TYR A 238 17.63 5.50 3.56
CA TYR A 238 16.25 5.72 4.03
C TYR A 238 16.06 5.06 5.39
N LYS A 239 16.58 5.69 6.45
CA LYS A 239 16.66 5.08 7.80
C LYS A 239 15.31 4.64 8.40
N ASN A 240 14.22 5.21 7.92
CA ASN A 240 12.86 4.89 8.37
C ASN A 240 12.11 3.96 7.40
N VAL A 241 12.80 3.36 6.41
CA VAL A 241 12.19 2.43 5.45
C VAL A 241 12.59 1.01 5.78
N VAL A 242 11.60 0.19 6.07
CA VAL A 242 11.73 -1.24 6.40
C VAL A 242 11.06 -2.05 5.30
N GLY A 243 11.69 -3.12 4.85
CA GLY A 243 11.11 -4.10 3.92
C GLY A 243 10.96 -5.45 4.59
N VAL A 244 9.91 -6.20 4.25
CA VAL A 244 9.71 -7.56 4.72
C VAL A 244 9.57 -8.52 3.55
N SER A 245 10.35 -9.62 3.54
CA SER A 245 10.24 -10.66 2.53
C SER A 245 8.93 -11.43 2.68
N ARG A 246 8.22 -11.63 1.58
CA ARG A 246 6.97 -12.40 1.52
C ARG A 246 7.19 -13.90 1.26
N THR A 247 8.43 -14.34 1.04
CA THR A 247 8.78 -15.74 0.78
C THR A 247 9.09 -16.49 2.08
N GLY A 248 8.87 -17.80 2.11
CA GLY A 248 9.18 -18.65 3.27
C GLY A 248 8.21 -18.42 4.45
N THR A 249 8.75 -18.40 5.67
CA THR A 249 7.98 -18.22 6.93
C THR A 249 7.57 -16.75 7.13
N TRP A 250 6.71 -16.22 6.27
CA TRP A 250 6.34 -14.81 6.29
C TRP A 250 5.73 -14.35 7.62
N THR A 251 4.95 -15.19 8.32
CA THR A 251 4.39 -14.86 9.64
C THR A 251 5.47 -14.42 10.64
N ASN A 252 6.58 -15.15 10.73
CA ASN A 252 7.67 -14.81 11.62
C ASN A 252 8.37 -13.51 11.17
N ARG A 253 8.55 -13.32 9.87
CA ARG A 253 9.15 -12.11 9.30
C ARG A 253 8.28 -10.88 9.50
N ALA A 254 6.96 -11.02 9.46
CA ALA A 254 6.02 -9.95 9.80
C ALA A 254 6.19 -9.51 11.26
N LYS A 255 6.33 -10.44 12.20
CA LYS A 255 6.63 -10.14 13.60
C LYS A 255 8.03 -9.50 13.77
N ASN A 256 9.04 -9.99 13.05
CA ASN A 256 10.37 -9.42 13.04
C ASN A 256 10.37 -7.95 12.55
N ALA A 257 9.59 -7.66 11.51
CA ALA A 257 9.40 -6.28 11.05
C ALA A 257 8.74 -5.39 12.12
N ALA A 258 7.80 -5.93 12.91
CA ALA A 258 7.19 -5.19 14.01
C ALA A 258 8.20 -4.84 15.13
N TYR A 259 9.11 -5.75 15.47
CA TYR A 259 10.18 -5.46 16.42
C TYR A 259 11.08 -4.32 15.92
N LEU A 260 11.58 -4.44 14.68
CA LEU A 260 12.44 -3.42 14.09
C LEU A 260 11.76 -2.05 14.02
N ILE A 261 10.48 -2.02 13.59
CA ILE A 261 9.71 -0.76 13.51
C ILE A 261 9.48 -0.18 14.92
N ASN A 262 9.20 -1.02 15.91
CA ASN A 262 9.09 -0.54 17.29
C ASN A 262 10.38 0.12 17.76
N ASP A 263 11.55 -0.44 17.45
CA ASP A 263 12.85 0.14 17.79
C ASP A 263 13.09 1.48 17.08
N ILE A 264 12.63 1.63 15.83
CA ILE A 264 12.72 2.89 15.07
C ILE A 264 11.79 3.97 15.66
N LEU A 265 10.62 3.57 16.12
CA LEU A 265 9.61 4.49 16.67
C LEU A 265 9.95 4.97 18.10
N GLY A 266 10.86 4.32 18.80
CA GLY A 266 11.31 4.65 20.16
C GLY A 266 10.28 4.22 21.18
#